data_c31405e015bf1bdf1f78f46ca7fb5b72
#
_entry.id   c31405e015bf1bdf1f78f46ca7fb5b72
#
_cell.length_a   1.000
_cell.length_b   1.000
_cell.length_c   1.000
_cell.angle_alpha   90.00
_cell.angle_beta   90.00
_cell.angle_gamma   90.00
#
_symmetry.space_group_name_H-M   'P 1'
#
loop_
_entity.id
_entity.type
_entity.pdbx_description
1 polymer ?
#
loop_
_entity_poly.entity_id
_entity_poly.type
_entity_poly.pdbx_seq_one_letter_code
_entity_poly.pdbx_strand_id
1 'polypeptide(L)'
;MKDKIISIFIICLIIGCTITTIYAASSEETTANQILNQKYSNDSKILVVYFSRTGENYNVGNTEVGNTAMIASYIKEYLKADSYEIIPKNKYPTGYDECLDIAKKEQQENSRPQIEQKLENLGQYDTIFIGYPIWYGDTPMIINTFLEENNLEGKTVLLFNTHEGSQDAGTYNKIADKLSSSNVNKKGLAVQGQTARTEEGKKLTINWLKEQGY
;
A
#
# COMPACT_ATOMS: atom_id res chain seq x y z
N MET A 1 48.14 27.29 -35.78
CA MET A 1 47.81 25.86 -35.96
C MET A 1 47.89 25.07 -34.64
N LYS A 2 48.88 25.32 -33.76
CA LYS A 2 49.00 24.62 -32.47
C LYS A 2 47.83 24.87 -31.51
N ASP A 3 47.29 26.09 -31.45
CA ASP A 3 46.21 26.43 -30.52
C ASP A 3 44.86 25.80 -30.88
N LYS A 4 44.59 25.53 -32.16
CA LYS A 4 43.39 24.82 -32.61
C LYS A 4 43.43 23.32 -32.30
N ILE A 5 44.62 22.72 -32.27
CA ILE A 5 44.77 21.30 -31.95
C ILE A 5 44.56 21.09 -30.45
N ILE A 6 45.04 22.00 -29.59
CA ILE A 6 44.87 21.94 -28.15
C ILE A 6 43.40 22.08 -27.77
N SER A 7 42.65 23.01 -28.42
CA SER A 7 41.18 23.18 -28.20
C SER A 7 40.39 21.91 -28.55
N ILE A 8 40.74 21.22 -29.63
CA ILE A 8 40.07 19.96 -30.03
C ILE A 8 40.31 18.85 -29.04
N PHE A 9 41.55 18.72 -28.50
CA PHE A 9 41.87 17.72 -27.49
C PHE A 9 41.18 17.96 -26.17
N ILE A 10 40.98 19.20 -25.71
CA ILE A 10 40.28 19.53 -24.48
C ILE A 10 38.77 19.24 -24.64
N ILE A 11 38.16 19.55 -25.78
CA ILE A 11 36.78 19.27 -26.06
C ILE A 11 36.50 17.74 -26.10
N CYS A 12 37.40 16.94 -26.70
CA CYS A 12 37.26 15.50 -26.73
C CYS A 12 37.40 14.88 -25.30
N LEU A 13 38.26 15.43 -24.43
CA LEU A 13 38.39 14.98 -23.04
C LEU A 13 37.17 15.27 -22.20
N ILE A 14 36.53 16.43 -22.35
CA ILE A 14 35.32 16.81 -21.64
C ILE A 14 34.12 15.96 -22.10
N ILE A 15 33.96 15.74 -23.42
CA ILE A 15 32.90 14.90 -23.96
C ILE A 15 33.11 13.43 -23.57
N GLY A 16 34.34 12.93 -23.59
CA GLY A 16 34.66 11.56 -23.14
C GLY A 16 34.36 11.35 -21.66
N CYS A 17 34.65 12.33 -20.80
CA CYS A 17 34.38 12.26 -19.37
C CYS A 17 32.88 12.32 -19.04
N THR A 18 32.10 13.11 -19.79
CA THR A 18 30.64 13.18 -19.61
C THR A 18 29.93 11.93 -20.12
N ILE A 19 30.39 11.33 -21.20
CA ILE A 19 29.81 10.08 -21.73
C ILE A 19 30.13 8.92 -20.78
N THR A 20 31.32 8.82 -20.23
CA THR A 20 31.67 7.77 -19.25
C THR A 20 30.89 7.90 -17.93
N THR A 21 30.65 9.10 -17.42
CA THR A 21 29.81 9.32 -16.24
C THR A 21 28.34 9.00 -16.48
N ILE A 22 27.78 9.32 -17.64
CA ILE A 22 26.42 8.95 -18.01
C ILE A 22 26.28 7.43 -18.17
N TYR A 23 27.24 6.76 -18.79
CA TYR A 23 27.26 5.30 -18.93
C TYR A 23 27.41 4.58 -17.58
N ALA A 24 28.24 5.07 -16.68
CA ALA A 24 28.41 4.51 -15.34
C ALA A 24 27.11 4.67 -14.51
N ALA A 25 26.48 5.85 -14.51
CA ALA A 25 25.20 6.09 -13.82
C ALA A 25 24.08 5.21 -14.38
N SER A 26 23.97 5.05 -15.70
CA SER A 26 22.97 4.17 -16.32
C SER A 26 23.23 2.69 -16.04
N SER A 27 24.48 2.26 -15.94
CA SER A 27 24.82 0.88 -15.59
C SER A 27 24.58 0.56 -14.12
N GLU A 28 24.81 1.51 -13.22
CA GLU A 28 24.49 1.36 -11.79
C GLU A 28 22.96 1.30 -11.56
N GLU A 29 22.18 2.14 -12.24
CA GLU A 29 20.73 2.13 -12.18
C GLU A 29 20.16 0.83 -12.79
N THR A 30 20.72 0.34 -13.88
CA THR A 30 20.35 -0.94 -14.49
C THR A 30 20.70 -2.11 -13.57
N THR A 31 21.86 -2.08 -12.93
CA THR A 31 22.31 -3.12 -11.99
C THR A 31 21.48 -3.08 -10.71
N ALA A 32 21.15 -1.91 -10.17
CA ALA A 32 20.27 -1.74 -9.02
C ALA A 32 18.84 -2.26 -9.33
N ASN A 33 18.30 -1.95 -10.50
CA ASN A 33 17.02 -2.46 -10.95
C ASN A 33 17.05 -3.96 -11.22
N GLN A 34 18.16 -4.52 -11.69
CA GLN A 34 18.34 -5.97 -11.85
C GLN A 34 18.45 -6.67 -10.49
N ILE A 35 19.16 -6.09 -9.52
CA ILE A 35 19.28 -6.62 -8.16
C ILE A 35 17.92 -6.54 -7.44
N LEU A 36 17.17 -5.46 -7.60
CA LEU A 36 15.81 -5.34 -7.09
C LEU A 36 14.89 -6.39 -7.75
N ASN A 37 14.91 -6.52 -9.06
CA ASN A 37 14.16 -7.55 -9.78
C ASN A 37 14.60 -8.97 -9.43
N GLN A 38 15.86 -9.20 -9.02
CA GLN A 38 16.37 -10.48 -8.59
C GLN A 38 16.06 -10.78 -7.11
N LYS A 39 15.97 -9.75 -6.26
CA LYS A 39 15.54 -9.86 -4.86
C LYS A 39 14.04 -10.17 -4.74
N TYR A 40 13.25 -9.72 -5.71
CA TYR A 40 11.82 -10.05 -5.87
C TYR A 40 11.59 -11.05 -7.00
N SER A 41 12.61 -11.91 -7.26
CA SER A 41 12.47 -12.95 -8.26
C SER A 41 11.35 -13.91 -7.88
N ASN A 42 10.38 -13.95 -8.72
CA ASN A 42 9.43 -15.03 -9.10
C ASN A 42 8.85 -16.00 -8.06
N ASP A 43 9.28 -16.03 -6.81
CA ASP A 43 8.78 -16.99 -5.80
C ASP A 43 8.06 -16.33 -4.60
N SER A 44 8.27 -15.04 -4.33
CA SER A 44 7.57 -14.36 -3.23
C SER A 44 6.17 -13.93 -3.68
N LYS A 45 5.17 -14.68 -3.25
CA LYS A 45 3.77 -14.36 -3.57
C LYS A 45 3.27 -13.24 -2.66
N ILE A 46 2.72 -12.22 -3.28
CA ILE A 46 2.19 -11.02 -2.63
C ILE A 46 0.66 -11.03 -2.70
N LEU A 47 0.00 -10.75 -1.59
CA LEU A 47 -1.44 -10.57 -1.52
C LEU A 47 -1.77 -9.17 -1.00
N VAL A 48 -2.68 -8.48 -1.67
CA VAL A 48 -3.27 -7.21 -1.21
C VAL A 48 -4.65 -7.49 -0.63
N VAL A 49 -4.74 -7.47 0.69
CA VAL A 49 -5.99 -7.61 1.45
C VAL A 49 -6.49 -6.22 1.79
N TYR A 50 -7.77 -5.95 1.56
CA TYR A 50 -8.31 -4.65 1.94
C TYR A 50 -9.81 -4.69 2.24
N PHE A 51 -10.23 -3.81 3.13
CA PHE A 51 -11.62 -3.43 3.30
C PHE A 51 -11.83 -2.02 2.74
N SER A 52 -12.88 -1.84 1.98
CA SER A 52 -13.23 -0.55 1.42
C SER A 52 -14.76 -0.38 1.36
N ARG A 53 -15.23 0.86 1.43
CA ARG A 53 -16.66 1.16 1.39
C ARG A 53 -16.99 2.04 0.20
N THR A 54 -18.03 1.68 -0.52
CA THR A 54 -18.70 2.49 -1.55
C THR A 54 -19.79 3.36 -0.90
N GLY A 55 -20.44 4.22 -1.65
CA GLY A 55 -21.47 5.11 -1.18
C GLY A 55 -20.91 6.45 -0.72
N GLU A 56 -21.62 7.12 0.19
CA GLU A 56 -21.27 8.44 0.65
C GLU A 56 -20.08 8.42 1.61
N ASN A 57 -19.00 9.11 1.26
CA ASN A 57 -17.77 9.23 2.04
C ASN A 57 -17.54 10.69 2.45
N TYR A 58 -17.11 10.91 3.69
CA TYR A 58 -16.84 12.25 4.22
C TYR A 58 -15.82 12.98 3.33
N ASN A 59 -16.09 14.25 3.03
CA ASN A 59 -15.27 15.12 2.16
C ASN A 59 -15.04 14.62 0.71
N VAL A 60 -15.51 13.43 0.34
CA VAL A 60 -15.34 12.85 -0.99
C VAL A 60 -16.66 12.80 -1.76
N GLY A 61 -17.78 12.63 -1.04
CA GLY A 61 -19.09 12.42 -1.62
C GLY A 61 -19.39 10.96 -1.96
N ASN A 62 -20.38 10.75 -2.82
CA ASN A 62 -20.83 9.41 -3.20
C ASN A 62 -19.88 8.77 -4.21
N THR A 63 -19.43 7.55 -3.95
CA THR A 63 -18.45 6.84 -4.78
C THR A 63 -18.88 5.41 -5.07
N GLU A 64 -18.64 4.95 -6.30
CA GLU A 64 -18.84 3.55 -6.71
C GLU A 64 -17.65 2.67 -6.34
N VAL A 65 -16.45 3.25 -6.19
CA VAL A 65 -15.24 2.60 -5.74
C VAL A 65 -14.72 3.34 -4.51
N GLY A 66 -14.55 2.64 -3.40
CA GLY A 66 -14.10 3.27 -2.15
C GLY A 66 -12.63 3.69 -2.19
N ASN A 67 -12.27 4.65 -1.33
CA ASN A 67 -10.93 5.25 -1.33
C ASN A 67 -9.82 4.23 -1.07
N THR A 68 -10.01 3.30 -0.13
CA THR A 68 -9.03 2.26 0.17
C THR A 68 -8.85 1.29 -1.02
N ALA A 69 -9.92 0.97 -1.75
CA ALA A 69 -9.86 0.15 -2.95
C ALA A 69 -9.03 0.82 -4.06
N MET A 70 -9.05 2.16 -4.17
CA MET A 70 -8.18 2.89 -5.10
C MET A 70 -6.70 2.64 -4.79
N ILE A 71 -6.30 2.79 -3.53
CA ILE A 71 -4.90 2.53 -3.13
C ILE A 71 -4.55 1.06 -3.33
N ALA A 72 -5.43 0.13 -2.94
CA ALA A 72 -5.25 -1.30 -3.16
C ALA A 72 -5.03 -1.62 -4.65
N SER A 73 -5.76 -0.96 -5.55
CA SER A 73 -5.61 -1.15 -7.00
C SER A 73 -4.24 -0.70 -7.51
N TYR A 74 -3.71 0.43 -7.01
CA TYR A 74 -2.38 0.92 -7.38
C TYR A 74 -1.26 -0.03 -6.92
N ILE A 75 -1.38 -0.58 -5.69
CA ILE A 75 -0.44 -1.57 -5.16
C ILE A 75 -0.49 -2.84 -6.02
N LYS A 76 -1.71 -3.38 -6.24
CA LYS A 76 -1.94 -4.58 -7.05
C LYS A 76 -1.37 -4.45 -8.47
N GLU A 77 -1.66 -3.32 -9.12
CA GLU A 77 -1.21 -3.06 -10.49
C GLU A 77 0.33 -2.99 -10.57
N TYR A 78 0.94 -2.23 -9.66
CA TYR A 78 2.39 -2.02 -9.64
C TYR A 78 3.16 -3.31 -9.34
N LEU A 79 2.71 -4.10 -8.36
CA LEU A 79 3.36 -5.34 -7.92
C LEU A 79 2.91 -6.57 -8.69
N LYS A 80 1.88 -6.46 -9.56
CA LYS A 80 1.20 -7.61 -10.20
C LYS A 80 0.73 -8.64 -9.17
N ALA A 81 0.28 -8.16 -8.01
CA ALA A 81 -0.10 -8.97 -6.87
C ALA A 81 -1.54 -9.51 -6.99
N ASP A 82 -1.82 -10.60 -6.29
CA ASP A 82 -3.17 -11.05 -6.03
C ASP A 82 -3.89 -10.09 -5.08
N SER A 83 -5.22 -10.10 -5.07
CA SER A 83 -5.98 -9.26 -4.17
C SER A 83 -7.19 -9.98 -3.58
N TYR A 84 -7.50 -9.63 -2.34
CA TYR A 84 -8.68 -10.09 -1.63
C TYR A 84 -9.37 -8.90 -0.96
N GLU A 85 -10.60 -8.65 -1.36
CA GLU A 85 -11.45 -7.64 -0.72
C GLU A 85 -12.21 -8.29 0.44
N ILE A 86 -12.09 -7.71 1.62
CA ILE A 86 -12.88 -8.10 2.78
C ILE A 86 -14.30 -7.56 2.59
N ILE A 87 -15.23 -8.45 2.27
CA ILE A 87 -16.64 -8.10 2.07
C ILE A 87 -17.42 -8.50 3.34
N PRO A 88 -18.09 -7.56 4.01
CA PRO A 88 -18.93 -7.88 5.15
C PRO A 88 -20.18 -8.64 4.66
N LYS A 89 -20.52 -9.72 5.37
CA LYS A 89 -21.75 -10.49 5.10
C LYS A 89 -23.00 -9.62 5.21
N ASN A 90 -23.05 -8.74 6.19
CA ASN A 90 -24.05 -7.70 6.32
C ASN A 90 -23.44 -6.39 5.81
N LYS A 91 -23.83 -5.97 4.60
CA LYS A 91 -23.28 -4.78 3.98
C LYS A 91 -23.58 -3.53 4.81
N TYR A 92 -22.58 -2.66 4.92
CA TYR A 92 -22.77 -1.34 5.52
C TYR A 92 -23.70 -0.48 4.63
N PRO A 93 -24.50 0.42 5.24
CA PRO A 93 -25.32 1.36 4.49
C PRO A 93 -24.50 2.25 3.55
N THR A 94 -25.12 2.70 2.47
CA THR A 94 -24.49 3.66 1.53
C THR A 94 -24.48 5.08 2.08
N GLY A 95 -25.43 5.45 2.95
CA GLY A 95 -25.45 6.73 3.66
C GLY A 95 -24.31 6.84 4.67
N TYR A 96 -23.74 8.05 4.78
CA TYR A 96 -22.59 8.28 5.66
C TYR A 96 -22.97 8.15 7.14
N ASP A 97 -24.02 8.88 7.58
CA ASP A 97 -24.41 8.92 9.00
C ASP A 97 -24.86 7.55 9.52
N GLU A 98 -25.64 6.80 8.72
CA GLU A 98 -26.08 5.45 9.10
C GLU A 98 -24.89 4.49 9.25
N CYS A 99 -23.90 4.59 8.35
CA CYS A 99 -22.67 3.79 8.43
C CYS A 99 -21.85 4.18 9.67
N LEU A 100 -21.77 5.46 9.97
CA LEU A 100 -21.08 6.00 11.12
C LEU A 100 -21.64 5.47 12.44
N ASP A 101 -22.98 5.41 12.57
CA ASP A 101 -23.65 4.89 13.76
C ASP A 101 -23.36 3.39 13.97
N ILE A 102 -23.39 2.60 12.89
CA ILE A 102 -23.05 1.18 12.95
C ILE A 102 -21.59 0.99 13.34
N ALA A 103 -20.68 1.72 12.70
CA ALA A 103 -19.24 1.64 13.00
C ALA A 103 -18.93 1.99 14.46
N LYS A 104 -19.58 3.03 15.00
CA LYS A 104 -19.47 3.42 16.40
C LYS A 104 -19.97 2.33 17.34
N LYS A 105 -21.12 1.76 17.04
CA LYS A 105 -21.70 0.67 17.82
C LYS A 105 -20.79 -0.56 17.83
N GLU A 106 -20.32 -0.97 16.64
CA GLU A 106 -19.40 -2.10 16.51
C GLU A 106 -18.11 -1.90 17.34
N GLN A 107 -17.56 -0.69 17.33
CA GLN A 107 -16.36 -0.36 18.11
C GLN A 107 -16.66 -0.42 19.62
N GLN A 108 -17.78 0.15 20.09
CA GLN A 108 -18.18 0.13 21.50
C GLN A 108 -18.43 -1.28 22.03
N GLU A 109 -19.03 -2.13 21.21
CA GLU A 109 -19.33 -3.53 21.54
C GLU A 109 -18.15 -4.48 21.29
N ASN A 110 -17.04 -3.98 20.75
CA ASN A 110 -15.90 -4.79 20.28
C ASN A 110 -16.36 -5.93 19.36
N SER A 111 -17.28 -5.62 18.46
CA SER A 111 -17.93 -6.58 17.58
C SER A 111 -16.97 -7.25 16.60
N ARG A 112 -17.39 -8.42 16.07
CA ARG A 112 -16.68 -9.12 14.99
C ARG A 112 -17.64 -9.34 13.82
N PRO A 113 -17.80 -8.32 12.94
CA PRO A 113 -18.65 -8.45 11.76
C PRO A 113 -18.18 -9.61 10.90
N GLN A 114 -19.12 -10.47 10.48
CA GLN A 114 -18.79 -11.65 9.68
C GLN A 114 -18.35 -11.25 8.29
N ILE A 115 -17.32 -11.93 7.78
CA ILE A 115 -16.83 -11.83 6.40
C ILE A 115 -17.64 -12.78 5.52
N GLU A 116 -18.06 -12.30 4.34
CA GLU A 116 -18.94 -13.07 3.43
C GLU A 116 -18.23 -14.31 2.87
N GLN A 117 -16.98 -14.15 2.43
CA GLN A 117 -16.19 -15.25 1.89
C GLN A 117 -14.85 -15.34 2.62
N LYS A 118 -14.50 -16.54 3.04
CA LYS A 118 -13.19 -16.77 3.69
C LYS A 118 -12.07 -16.68 2.66
N LEU A 119 -10.94 -16.12 3.09
CA LEU A 119 -9.71 -16.16 2.32
C LEU A 119 -9.17 -17.59 2.33
N GLU A 120 -9.01 -18.16 1.16
CA GLU A 120 -8.41 -19.47 0.97
C GLU A 120 -6.92 -19.37 0.61
N ASN A 121 -6.17 -20.41 0.92
CA ASN A 121 -4.76 -20.57 0.50
C ASN A 121 -3.82 -19.43 0.93
N LEU A 122 -4.09 -18.75 2.07
CA LEU A 122 -3.23 -17.71 2.61
C LEU A 122 -1.77 -18.17 2.79
N GLY A 123 -1.57 -19.46 3.05
CA GLY A 123 -0.25 -20.08 3.23
C GLY A 123 0.71 -19.89 2.06
N GLN A 124 0.21 -19.68 0.85
CA GLN A 124 1.05 -19.51 -0.34
C GLN A 124 1.70 -18.10 -0.45
N TYR A 125 1.27 -17.13 0.35
CA TYR A 125 1.76 -15.75 0.29
C TYR A 125 2.78 -15.49 1.41
N ASP A 126 3.87 -14.83 1.08
CA ASP A 126 4.92 -14.43 2.03
C ASP A 126 4.73 -13.01 2.53
N THR A 127 4.20 -12.15 1.66
CA THR A 127 3.94 -10.74 1.93
C THR A 127 2.47 -10.41 1.79
N ILE A 128 1.92 -9.78 2.82
CA ILE A 128 0.52 -9.38 2.89
C ILE A 128 0.45 -7.87 3.09
N PHE A 129 -0.15 -7.16 2.14
CA PHE A 129 -0.56 -5.78 2.33
C PHE A 129 -1.96 -5.76 2.93
N ILE A 130 -2.18 -4.99 4.00
CA ILE A 130 -3.50 -4.88 4.63
C ILE A 130 -3.94 -3.42 4.62
N GLY A 131 -5.08 -3.16 3.94
CA GLY A 131 -5.64 -1.84 3.73
C GLY A 131 -7.02 -1.64 4.36
N TYR A 132 -7.26 -0.44 4.93
CA TYR A 132 -8.54 -0.10 5.57
C TYR A 132 -8.75 1.42 5.64
N PRO A 133 -10.00 1.90 5.72
CA PRO A 133 -10.27 3.28 6.10
C PRO A 133 -10.14 3.45 7.62
N ILE A 134 -9.81 4.67 8.08
CA ILE A 134 -9.91 4.99 9.52
C ILE A 134 -11.36 5.35 9.84
N TRP A 135 -11.97 4.59 10.77
CA TRP A 135 -13.30 4.84 11.30
C TRP A 135 -13.23 5.11 12.81
N TYR A 136 -13.75 6.27 13.24
CA TYR A 136 -13.71 6.68 14.66
C TYR A 136 -12.31 6.58 15.29
N GLY A 137 -11.28 6.95 14.55
CA GLY A 137 -9.90 6.93 15.05
C GLY A 137 -9.33 5.52 15.24
N ASP A 138 -9.91 4.51 14.61
CA ASP A 138 -9.44 3.13 14.65
C ASP A 138 -9.69 2.39 13.33
N THR A 139 -9.29 1.12 13.27
CA THR A 139 -9.66 0.22 12.18
C THR A 139 -11.14 -0.12 12.26
N PRO A 140 -11.85 -0.31 11.13
CA PRO A 140 -13.16 -0.95 11.13
C PRO A 140 -13.10 -2.32 11.80
N MET A 141 -14.13 -2.68 12.56
CA MET A 141 -14.12 -3.90 13.37
C MET A 141 -13.99 -5.18 12.54
N ILE A 142 -14.38 -5.16 11.27
CA ILE A 142 -14.20 -6.29 10.35
C ILE A 142 -12.71 -6.59 10.08
N ILE A 143 -11.81 -5.62 10.23
CA ILE A 143 -10.37 -5.87 10.15
C ILE A 143 -9.92 -6.75 11.32
N ASN A 144 -10.46 -6.52 12.53
CA ASN A 144 -10.17 -7.40 13.66
C ASN A 144 -10.65 -8.83 13.41
N THR A 145 -11.85 -8.99 12.80
CA THR A 145 -12.34 -10.31 12.36
C THR A 145 -11.33 -10.99 11.42
N PHE A 146 -10.87 -10.26 10.41
CA PHE A 146 -9.89 -10.79 9.45
C PHE A 146 -8.58 -11.23 10.13
N LEU A 147 -8.04 -10.39 11.01
CA LEU A 147 -6.78 -10.68 11.72
C LEU A 147 -6.89 -11.88 12.67
N GLU A 148 -8.07 -12.11 13.25
CA GLU A 148 -8.32 -13.22 14.19
C GLU A 148 -8.64 -14.54 13.46
N GLU A 149 -9.28 -14.47 12.28
CA GLU A 149 -9.64 -15.66 11.51
C GLU A 149 -8.50 -16.19 10.62
N ASN A 150 -7.41 -15.43 10.43
CA ASN A 150 -6.35 -15.76 9.49
C ASN A 150 -4.98 -15.83 10.18
N ASN A 151 -4.26 -16.93 9.95
CA ASN A 151 -2.90 -17.08 10.49
C ASN A 151 -1.89 -16.33 9.61
N LEU A 152 -1.34 -15.25 10.16
CA LEU A 152 -0.32 -14.41 9.52
C LEU A 152 1.09 -14.65 10.09
N GLU A 153 1.27 -15.69 10.94
CA GLU A 153 2.56 -16.03 11.55
C GLU A 153 3.68 -16.19 10.51
N GLY A 154 4.82 -15.56 10.78
CA GLY A 154 6.01 -15.59 9.92
C GLY A 154 5.91 -14.74 8.65
N LYS A 155 4.76 -14.15 8.34
CA LYS A 155 4.57 -13.35 7.14
C LYS A 155 5.07 -11.92 7.32
N THR A 156 5.51 -11.30 6.23
CA THR A 156 5.77 -9.86 6.17
C THR A 156 4.44 -9.14 5.93
N VAL A 157 4.10 -8.19 6.82
CA VAL A 157 2.86 -7.43 6.75
C VAL A 157 3.16 -5.95 6.56
N LEU A 158 2.60 -5.34 5.52
CA LEU A 158 2.65 -3.90 5.26
C LEU A 158 1.23 -3.32 5.37
N LEU A 159 1.13 -2.16 6.01
CA LEU A 159 -0.16 -1.56 6.31
C LEU A 159 -0.37 -0.30 5.48
N PHE A 160 -1.58 -0.11 4.99
CA PHE A 160 -1.99 1.15 4.37
C PHE A 160 -3.41 1.51 4.78
N ASN A 161 -3.68 2.81 4.86
CA ASN A 161 -5.02 3.26 5.20
C ASN A 161 -5.42 4.52 4.43
N THR A 162 -6.73 4.73 4.35
CA THR A 162 -7.30 6.02 3.94
C THR A 162 -7.96 6.70 5.13
N HIS A 163 -7.91 8.04 5.16
CA HIS A 163 -8.38 8.85 6.28
C HIS A 163 -8.89 10.22 5.83
N GLU A 164 -9.53 10.95 6.75
CA GLU A 164 -9.97 12.32 6.51
C GLU A 164 -9.36 13.30 7.55
N GLY A 165 -8.03 13.17 7.77
CA GLY A 165 -7.26 14.04 8.67
C GLY A 165 -6.60 13.34 9.85
N SER A 166 -7.00 12.10 10.18
CA SER A 166 -6.49 11.35 11.34
C SER A 166 -5.16 10.62 11.11
N GLN A 167 -4.62 10.64 9.88
CA GLN A 167 -3.47 9.83 9.49
C GLN A 167 -3.74 8.33 9.76
N ASP A 168 -2.80 7.59 10.33
CA ASP A 168 -2.99 6.20 10.73
C ASP A 168 -3.72 6.02 12.09
N ALA A 169 -3.98 7.10 12.80
CA ALA A 169 -4.62 7.09 14.12
C ALA A 169 -3.98 6.10 15.13
N GLY A 170 -2.70 5.76 14.98
CA GLY A 170 -1.99 4.77 15.80
C GLY A 170 -2.34 3.30 15.50
N THR A 171 -3.13 3.05 14.45
CA THR A 171 -3.60 1.69 14.10
C THR A 171 -2.47 0.76 13.67
N TYR A 172 -1.40 1.28 13.07
CA TYR A 172 -0.26 0.45 12.66
C TYR A 172 0.42 -0.22 13.86
N ASN A 173 0.60 0.51 14.96
CA ASN A 173 1.12 -0.08 16.19
C ASN A 173 0.15 -1.09 16.80
N LYS A 174 -1.15 -0.77 16.84
CA LYS A 174 -2.18 -1.68 17.36
C LYS A 174 -2.22 -3.01 16.60
N ILE A 175 -2.12 -2.98 15.26
CA ILE A 175 -2.07 -4.19 14.43
C ILE A 175 -0.75 -4.94 14.67
N ALA A 176 0.38 -4.25 14.72
CA ALA A 176 1.67 -4.88 14.97
C ALA A 176 1.71 -5.60 16.34
N ASP A 177 1.10 -5.01 17.36
CA ASP A 177 1.00 -5.62 18.69
C ASP A 177 0.11 -6.88 18.68
N LYS A 178 -0.95 -6.89 17.86
CA LYS A 178 -1.80 -8.08 17.66
C LYS A 178 -1.09 -9.19 16.86
N LEU A 179 -0.26 -8.82 15.91
CA LEU A 179 0.46 -9.74 15.02
C LEU A 179 1.92 -9.93 15.46
N SER A 180 2.16 -10.12 16.74
CA SER A 180 3.51 -10.21 17.33
C SER A 180 4.36 -11.36 16.78
N SER A 181 3.75 -12.38 16.17
CA SER A 181 4.42 -13.49 15.48
C SER A 181 4.70 -13.23 13.99
N SER A 182 4.31 -12.05 13.48
CA SER A 182 4.52 -11.61 12.10
C SER A 182 5.55 -10.49 12.03
N ASN A 183 6.17 -10.30 10.87
CA ASN A 183 7.04 -9.16 10.62
C ASN A 183 6.24 -7.96 10.11
N VAL A 184 5.66 -7.18 11.03
CA VAL A 184 4.82 -6.03 10.68
C VAL A 184 5.66 -4.78 10.49
N ASN A 185 5.63 -4.20 9.29
CA ASN A 185 6.24 -2.91 9.01
C ASN A 185 5.35 -1.77 9.51
N LYS A 186 5.80 -1.06 10.53
CA LYS A 186 5.08 0.07 11.14
C LYS A 186 5.16 1.38 10.34
N LYS A 187 5.95 1.41 9.25
CA LYS A 187 6.01 2.54 8.31
C LYS A 187 5.00 2.34 7.19
N GLY A 188 3.72 2.41 7.56
CA GLY A 188 2.63 2.24 6.61
C GLY A 188 2.38 3.49 5.76
N LEU A 189 1.43 3.36 4.83
CA LEU A 189 0.99 4.44 3.94
C LEU A 189 -0.38 4.97 4.38
N ALA A 190 -0.45 6.20 4.86
CA ALA A 190 -1.69 6.90 5.16
C ALA A 190 -2.00 7.93 4.06
N VAL A 191 -3.18 7.82 3.41
CA VAL A 191 -3.58 8.69 2.30
C VAL A 191 -4.95 9.28 2.57
N GLN A 192 -5.08 10.59 2.40
CA GLN A 192 -6.40 11.25 2.49
C GLN A 192 -7.32 10.79 1.36
N GLY A 193 -8.61 10.61 1.64
CA GLY A 193 -9.56 10.02 0.71
C GLY A 193 -9.67 10.74 -0.63
N GLN A 194 -9.67 12.08 -0.64
CA GLN A 194 -9.64 12.85 -1.89
C GLN A 194 -8.36 12.60 -2.68
N THR A 195 -7.21 12.59 -2.01
CA THR A 195 -5.89 12.36 -2.63
C THR A 195 -5.79 10.94 -3.19
N ALA A 196 -6.35 9.95 -2.50
CA ALA A 196 -6.35 8.55 -2.96
C ALA A 196 -6.94 8.36 -4.37
N ARG A 197 -7.77 9.30 -4.81
CA ARG A 197 -8.49 9.27 -6.09
C ARG A 197 -7.80 10.04 -7.22
N THR A 198 -6.59 10.51 -6.99
CA THR A 198 -5.83 11.36 -7.92
C THR A 198 -4.52 10.70 -8.35
N GLU A 199 -3.88 11.26 -9.39
CA GLU A 199 -2.53 10.87 -9.80
C GLU A 199 -1.50 11.07 -8.68
N GLU A 200 -1.73 12.05 -7.78
CA GLU A 200 -0.88 12.24 -6.60
C GLU A 200 -0.98 11.03 -5.65
N GLY A 201 -2.18 10.53 -5.37
CA GLY A 201 -2.38 9.32 -4.57
C GLY A 201 -1.69 8.10 -5.16
N LYS A 202 -1.76 7.93 -6.49
CA LYS A 202 -1.03 6.88 -7.21
C LYS A 202 0.49 7.05 -7.04
N LYS A 203 1.01 8.26 -7.21
CA LYS A 203 2.43 8.57 -7.06
C LYS A 203 2.92 8.34 -5.63
N LEU A 204 2.18 8.79 -4.63
CA LEU A 204 2.49 8.54 -3.22
C LEU A 204 2.57 7.03 -2.91
N THR A 205 1.61 6.27 -3.43
CA THR A 205 1.58 4.81 -3.27
C THR A 205 2.83 4.15 -3.88
N ILE A 206 3.17 4.50 -5.12
CA ILE A 206 4.34 3.92 -5.81
C ILE A 206 5.65 4.32 -5.11
N ASN A 207 5.78 5.57 -4.67
CA ASN A 207 6.96 6.01 -3.95
C ASN A 207 7.12 5.26 -2.63
N TRP A 208 6.02 5.11 -1.86
CA TRP A 208 6.04 4.31 -0.64
C TRP A 208 6.45 2.86 -0.91
N LEU A 209 5.94 2.20 -1.95
CA LEU A 209 6.34 0.84 -2.32
C LEU A 209 7.85 0.76 -2.58
N LYS A 210 8.42 1.71 -3.32
CA LYS A 210 9.88 1.79 -3.57
C LYS A 210 10.67 1.98 -2.28
N GLU A 211 10.20 2.81 -1.34
CA GLU A 211 10.82 3.01 -0.03
C GLU A 211 10.77 1.73 0.83
N GLN A 212 9.75 0.89 0.63
CA GLN A 212 9.67 -0.43 1.28
C GLN A 212 10.52 -1.49 0.56
N GLY A 213 11.12 -1.14 -0.58
CA GLY A 213 12.00 -2.02 -1.35
C GLY A 213 11.28 -2.87 -2.41
N TYR A 214 10.10 -2.44 -2.86
CA TYR A 214 9.34 -3.07 -3.95
C TYR A 214 9.48 -2.35 -5.28
#